data_8d75f75e93802db3ecf7238dfb1340a7
#
_entry.id   8d75f75e93802db3ecf7238dfb1340a7
#
_cell.length_a   1.000
_cell.length_b   1.000
_cell.length_c   1.000
_cell.angle_alpha   90.00
_cell.angle_beta   90.00
_cell.angle_gamma   90.00
#
_symmetry.space_group_name_H-M   'P 1'
#
loop_
_entity.id
_entity.type
_entity.pdbx_description
1 polymer ?
#
loop_
_entity_poly.entity_id
_entity_poly.type
_entity_poly.pdbx_seq_one_letter_code
_entity_poly.pdbx_strand_id
1 'polypeptide(L)'
;MLRLFSSIMVTIGLINPVLAGGAADLFSERVKDFGASPRGALLVHYFRFTNTTGHPLVLGTPRVSCGCVSAALSSQRVAPGETAAVIAYMDTRKIPTPNTLKSVTIYVPFLSPMVEEVALRVQTIARDDLSITPETIEFGTLASGQGGRRTATITFLGDANWQITSVVSTGGYVRAELSPPQRQGQRVSYTITAILDKNCPAGNWICELLLRTNHPGMPHIRIPVTVVLTPPVVAAKPQTVTFGQVTVGQTTEQQLTLEADRPFRILQVRGADEQVQVILNGDQPSQSHTISIMVRPQGTQPIHRTLEFHTNNPRQPVIPVIVQVPSIVRR
;
A
#
# COMPACT_ATOMS: atom_id res chain seq x y z
N MET A 1 40.10 67.08 -19.93
CA MET A 1 38.65 66.79 -20.16
C MET A 1 38.48 65.30 -20.12
N LEU A 2 38.06 64.78 -18.93
CA LEU A 2 37.92 63.36 -18.64
C LEU A 2 36.40 63.05 -18.66
N ARG A 3 35.93 62.23 -19.60
CA ARG A 3 34.52 61.81 -19.69
C ARG A 3 34.36 60.45 -18.97
N LEU A 4 33.65 60.47 -17.84
CA LEU A 4 33.20 59.26 -17.15
C LEU A 4 32.02 58.63 -17.95
N PHE A 5 32.17 57.39 -18.37
CA PHE A 5 31.04 56.56 -18.86
C PHE A 5 30.48 55.78 -17.67
N SER A 6 29.23 56.09 -17.30
CA SER A 6 28.47 55.37 -16.31
C SER A 6 27.81 54.18 -17.00
N SER A 7 28.24 52.95 -16.66
CA SER A 7 27.62 51.71 -17.15
C SER A 7 26.40 51.35 -16.27
N ILE A 8 25.21 51.45 -16.81
CA ILE A 8 23.98 50.96 -16.18
C ILE A 8 23.90 49.45 -16.41
N MET A 9 24.05 48.68 -15.38
CA MET A 9 23.87 47.23 -15.39
C MET A 9 22.37 46.91 -15.22
N VAL A 10 21.68 46.55 -16.31
CA VAL A 10 20.31 46.10 -16.31
C VAL A 10 20.30 44.62 -15.94
N THR A 11 19.89 44.29 -14.72
CA THR A 11 19.63 42.93 -14.29
C THR A 11 18.28 42.46 -14.86
N ILE A 12 18.33 41.66 -15.94
CA ILE A 12 17.16 40.94 -16.46
C ILE A 12 16.88 39.79 -15.53
N GLY A 13 15.86 39.94 -14.65
CA GLY A 13 15.33 38.85 -13.87
C GLY A 13 14.69 37.80 -14.81
N LEU A 14 15.27 36.61 -14.82
CA LEU A 14 14.68 35.45 -15.48
C LEU A 14 13.38 35.09 -14.74
N ILE A 15 12.26 35.56 -15.24
CA ILE A 15 10.94 35.06 -14.86
C ILE A 15 10.83 33.69 -15.51
N ASN A 16 11.07 32.63 -14.72
CA ASN A 16 10.70 31.28 -15.12
C ASN A 16 9.18 31.25 -15.28
N PRO A 17 8.61 30.93 -16.45
CA PRO A 17 7.20 30.71 -16.58
C PRO A 17 6.87 29.45 -15.74
N VAL A 18 6.18 29.63 -14.64
CA VAL A 18 5.45 28.53 -13.99
C VAL A 18 4.46 28.06 -15.04
N LEU A 19 4.73 26.94 -15.68
CA LEU A 19 3.76 26.20 -16.47
C LEU A 19 2.58 25.93 -15.54
N ALA A 20 1.53 26.71 -15.66
CA ALA A 20 0.26 26.44 -15.00
C ALA A 20 -0.32 25.17 -15.66
N GLY A 21 -0.02 24.01 -15.09
CA GLY A 21 -0.66 22.75 -15.46
C GLY A 21 -2.16 22.86 -15.19
N GLY A 22 -2.99 22.25 -16.07
CA GLY A 22 -4.43 22.20 -15.89
C GLY A 22 -4.84 21.34 -14.70
N ALA A 23 -6.12 21.42 -14.29
CA ALA A 23 -6.66 20.58 -13.20
C ALA A 23 -6.45 19.08 -13.44
N ALA A 24 -6.32 18.65 -14.70
CA ALA A 24 -6.03 17.28 -15.09
C ALA A 24 -4.65 16.78 -14.62
N ASP A 25 -3.67 17.67 -14.48
CA ASP A 25 -2.29 17.32 -14.10
C ASP A 25 -2.15 17.09 -12.59
N LEU A 26 -3.17 17.44 -11.80
CA LEU A 26 -3.23 17.12 -10.38
C LEU A 26 -3.45 15.63 -10.12
N PHE A 27 -3.99 14.88 -11.09
CA PHE A 27 -4.28 13.46 -10.96
C PHE A 27 -3.10 12.60 -11.40
N SER A 28 -2.69 11.65 -10.56
CA SER A 28 -1.66 10.66 -10.92
C SER A 28 -2.12 9.66 -11.99
N GLU A 29 -3.43 9.41 -12.04
CA GLU A 29 -4.08 8.60 -13.07
C GLU A 29 -5.48 9.13 -13.38
N ARG A 30 -5.93 8.95 -14.62
CA ARG A 30 -7.26 9.38 -15.09
C ARG A 30 -8.07 8.26 -15.74
N VAL A 31 -7.51 7.07 -15.80
CA VAL A 31 -8.17 5.90 -16.39
C VAL A 31 -7.97 4.71 -15.47
N LYS A 32 -9.08 4.09 -15.05
CA LYS A 32 -9.05 2.80 -14.34
C LYS A 32 -9.68 1.71 -15.19
N ASP A 33 -8.88 0.71 -15.51
CA ASP A 33 -9.34 -0.53 -16.09
C ASP A 33 -9.47 -1.59 -15.00
N PHE A 34 -10.68 -2.05 -14.74
CA PHE A 34 -10.95 -3.12 -13.79
C PHE A 34 -10.73 -4.52 -14.39
N GLY A 35 -10.51 -4.62 -15.71
CA GLY A 35 -10.40 -5.90 -16.41
C GLY A 35 -11.74 -6.62 -16.50
N ALA A 36 -11.69 -7.95 -16.58
CA ALA A 36 -12.90 -8.77 -16.50
C ALA A 36 -13.36 -8.91 -15.05
N SER A 37 -14.63 -8.68 -14.81
CA SER A 37 -15.25 -8.71 -13.48
C SER A 37 -16.53 -9.55 -13.52
N PRO A 38 -16.85 -10.26 -12.42
CA PRO A 38 -18.15 -10.94 -12.31
C PRO A 38 -19.30 -9.97 -12.48
N ARG A 39 -20.38 -10.42 -13.11
CA ARG A 39 -21.63 -9.69 -13.09
C ARG A 39 -22.25 -9.79 -11.70
N GLY A 40 -22.58 -8.64 -11.10
CA GLY A 40 -23.02 -8.54 -9.71
C GLY A 40 -22.06 -7.78 -8.84
N ALA A 41 -20.78 -7.66 -9.24
CA ALA A 41 -19.75 -6.97 -8.49
C ALA A 41 -19.97 -5.45 -8.44
N LEU A 42 -19.64 -4.85 -7.29
CA LEU A 42 -19.47 -3.40 -7.12
C LEU A 42 -17.99 -3.08 -7.14
N LEU A 43 -17.53 -2.46 -8.23
CA LEU A 43 -16.13 -2.08 -8.42
C LEU A 43 -15.91 -0.67 -7.91
N VAL A 44 -14.89 -0.47 -7.09
CA VAL A 44 -14.60 0.84 -6.47
C VAL A 44 -13.18 1.27 -6.80
N HIS A 45 -13.01 2.55 -7.18
CA HIS A 45 -11.69 3.13 -7.41
C HIS A 45 -11.62 4.56 -6.90
N TYR A 46 -10.42 4.93 -6.38
CA TYR A 46 -10.12 6.24 -5.85
C TYR A 46 -9.13 6.96 -6.79
N PHE A 47 -9.61 7.86 -7.62
CA PHE A 47 -8.76 8.76 -8.39
C PHE A 47 -8.21 9.83 -7.44
N ARG A 48 -7.01 9.62 -6.95
CA ARG A 48 -6.37 10.53 -6.01
C ARG A 48 -5.70 11.68 -6.74
N PHE A 49 -5.80 12.86 -6.15
CA PHE A 49 -5.11 14.05 -6.60
C PHE A 49 -4.61 14.86 -5.40
N THR A 50 -3.49 15.55 -5.57
CA THR A 50 -2.93 16.43 -4.55
C THR A 50 -3.02 17.87 -5.04
N ASN A 51 -3.50 18.75 -4.20
CA ASN A 51 -3.52 20.17 -4.53
C ASN A 51 -2.10 20.73 -4.46
N THR A 52 -1.43 20.78 -5.60
CA THR A 52 -0.09 21.39 -5.77
C THR A 52 -0.15 22.87 -6.08
N THR A 53 -1.35 23.48 -6.11
CA THR A 53 -1.52 24.91 -6.32
C THR A 53 -1.34 25.71 -5.02
N GLY A 54 -1.03 26.98 -5.12
CA GLY A 54 -0.93 27.86 -3.95
C GLY A 54 -2.27 28.29 -3.35
N HIS A 55 -3.41 27.83 -3.89
CA HIS A 55 -4.76 28.25 -3.51
C HIS A 55 -5.67 27.05 -3.21
N PRO A 56 -6.67 27.19 -2.32
CA PRO A 56 -7.67 26.14 -2.10
C PRO A 56 -8.43 25.81 -3.39
N LEU A 57 -8.54 24.52 -3.72
CA LEU A 57 -9.39 24.05 -4.81
C LEU A 57 -10.83 23.89 -4.31
N VAL A 58 -11.79 24.27 -5.16
CA VAL A 58 -13.23 24.01 -4.93
C VAL A 58 -13.75 23.19 -6.09
N LEU A 59 -14.34 22.04 -5.79
CA LEU A 59 -14.89 21.11 -6.77
C LEU A 59 -16.43 21.12 -6.70
N GLY A 60 -17.04 21.01 -7.88
CA GLY A 60 -18.48 20.78 -8.00
C GLY A 60 -18.84 19.31 -7.96
N THR A 61 -20.13 19.00 -7.98
CA THR A 61 -20.64 17.62 -7.98
C THR A 61 -20.24 16.89 -9.27
N PRO A 62 -19.58 15.73 -9.20
CA PRO A 62 -19.23 14.94 -10.38
C PRO A 62 -20.48 14.48 -11.16
N ARG A 63 -20.39 14.43 -12.48
CA ARG A 63 -21.41 13.90 -13.40
C ARG A 63 -20.87 12.64 -14.07
N VAL A 64 -21.74 11.73 -14.46
CA VAL A 64 -21.38 10.46 -15.11
C VAL A 64 -22.11 10.30 -16.45
N SER A 65 -21.44 9.66 -17.42
CA SER A 65 -22.01 9.40 -18.75
C SER A 65 -22.95 8.18 -18.78
N CYS A 66 -23.04 7.41 -17.70
CA CYS A 66 -23.90 6.22 -17.63
C CYS A 66 -24.33 5.93 -16.18
N GLY A 67 -25.61 5.54 -15.98
CA GLY A 67 -26.16 5.18 -14.67
C GLY A 67 -25.60 3.89 -14.03
N CYS A 68 -24.72 3.16 -14.75
CA CYS A 68 -23.97 2.04 -14.17
C CYS A 68 -22.79 2.48 -13.30
N VAL A 69 -22.47 3.79 -13.31
CA VAL A 69 -21.45 4.39 -12.46
C VAL A 69 -22.09 5.48 -11.61
N SER A 70 -21.62 5.63 -10.38
CA SER A 70 -21.81 6.82 -9.56
C SER A 70 -20.45 7.33 -9.07
N ALA A 71 -20.37 8.60 -8.75
CA ALA A 71 -19.12 9.21 -8.27
C ALA A 71 -19.40 10.10 -7.06
N ALA A 72 -18.43 10.14 -6.13
CA ALA A 72 -18.42 11.00 -4.97
C ALA A 72 -17.06 11.67 -4.80
N LEU A 73 -17.02 12.79 -4.09
CA LEU A 73 -15.78 13.45 -3.68
C LEU A 73 -15.48 13.11 -2.22
N SER A 74 -14.22 12.84 -1.90
CA SER A 74 -13.78 12.73 -0.50
C SER A 74 -13.81 14.10 0.21
N SER A 75 -13.60 15.18 -0.54
CA SER A 75 -13.73 16.58 -0.09
C SER A 75 -14.11 17.46 -1.28
N GLN A 76 -15.03 18.41 -1.06
CA GLN A 76 -15.34 19.45 -2.07
C GLN A 76 -14.37 20.62 -2.02
N ARG A 77 -13.66 20.81 -0.90
CA ARG A 77 -12.65 21.86 -0.73
C ARG A 77 -11.33 21.22 -0.28
N VAL A 78 -10.28 21.47 -1.05
CA VAL A 78 -8.96 20.85 -0.85
C VAL A 78 -7.93 21.95 -0.66
N ALA A 79 -7.34 22.03 0.54
CA ALA A 79 -6.32 23.03 0.85
C ALA A 79 -5.01 22.78 0.07
N PRO A 80 -4.14 23.78 -0.10
CA PRO A 80 -2.82 23.59 -0.67
C PRO A 80 -2.03 22.48 0.06
N GLY A 81 -1.43 21.54 -0.70
CA GLY A 81 -0.73 20.37 -0.16
C GLY A 81 -1.61 19.20 0.28
N GLU A 82 -2.92 19.40 0.38
CA GLU A 82 -3.86 18.34 0.76
C GLU A 82 -4.12 17.38 -0.41
N THR A 83 -4.31 16.09 -0.07
CA THR A 83 -4.70 15.04 -1.02
C THR A 83 -6.17 14.67 -0.84
N ALA A 84 -6.91 14.68 -1.93
CA ALA A 84 -8.30 14.25 -1.99
C ALA A 84 -8.50 13.17 -3.07
N ALA A 85 -9.72 12.65 -3.18
CA ALA A 85 -10.05 11.64 -4.18
C ALA A 85 -11.44 11.85 -4.78
N VAL A 86 -11.56 11.50 -6.06
CA VAL A 86 -12.84 11.22 -6.70
C VAL A 86 -13.06 9.72 -6.62
N ILE A 87 -14.13 9.30 -5.95
CA ILE A 87 -14.44 7.89 -5.70
C ILE A 87 -15.45 7.44 -6.75
N ALA A 88 -15.04 6.50 -7.59
CA ALA A 88 -15.90 5.90 -8.62
C ALA A 88 -16.47 4.57 -8.10
N TYR A 89 -17.77 4.38 -8.24
CA TYR A 89 -18.48 3.14 -7.95
C TYR A 89 -19.11 2.64 -9.25
N MET A 90 -18.69 1.47 -9.76
CA MET A 90 -19.23 0.86 -10.96
C MET A 90 -19.98 -0.43 -10.61
N ASP A 91 -21.30 -0.42 -10.77
CA ASP A 91 -22.16 -1.56 -10.51
C ASP A 91 -22.33 -2.39 -11.80
N THR A 92 -21.69 -3.55 -11.83
CA THR A 92 -21.69 -4.43 -13.01
C THR A 92 -23.06 -5.04 -13.32
N ARG A 93 -24.01 -5.08 -12.36
CA ARG A 93 -25.39 -5.51 -12.59
C ARG A 93 -26.12 -4.59 -13.56
N LYS A 94 -25.77 -3.30 -13.54
CA LYS A 94 -26.37 -2.26 -14.39
C LYS A 94 -25.76 -2.17 -15.78
N ILE A 95 -24.77 -3.03 -16.11
CA ILE A 95 -24.19 -3.12 -17.44
C ILE A 95 -25.11 -3.97 -18.31
N PRO A 96 -25.74 -3.41 -19.37
CA PRO A 96 -26.79 -4.13 -20.10
C PRO A 96 -26.26 -5.28 -20.95
N THR A 97 -25.01 -5.12 -21.48
CA THR A 97 -24.43 -6.10 -22.40
C THR A 97 -23.23 -6.77 -21.73
N PRO A 98 -23.34 -8.05 -21.32
CA PRO A 98 -22.22 -8.81 -20.78
C PRO A 98 -21.16 -9.09 -21.86
N ASN A 99 -19.97 -9.50 -21.43
CA ASN A 99 -18.86 -9.93 -22.28
C ASN A 99 -18.35 -8.87 -23.26
N THR A 100 -18.74 -7.61 -23.09
CA THR A 100 -18.25 -6.47 -23.87
C THR A 100 -17.62 -5.43 -22.96
N LEU A 101 -16.65 -4.70 -23.51
CA LEU A 101 -16.02 -3.62 -22.77
C LEU A 101 -17.01 -2.48 -22.54
N LYS A 102 -17.29 -2.19 -21.28
CA LYS A 102 -18.06 -1.01 -20.87
C LYS A 102 -17.10 0.05 -20.36
N SER A 103 -17.07 1.20 -21.02
CA SER A 103 -16.31 2.38 -20.61
C SER A 103 -17.26 3.51 -20.25
N VAL A 104 -16.98 4.20 -19.13
CA VAL A 104 -17.80 5.30 -18.59
C VAL A 104 -16.90 6.45 -18.20
N THR A 105 -17.31 7.66 -18.56
CA THR A 105 -16.60 8.90 -18.21
C THR A 105 -17.28 9.55 -17.00
N ILE A 106 -16.46 10.01 -16.06
CA ILE A 106 -16.84 10.82 -14.92
C ILE A 106 -16.28 12.23 -15.18
N TYR A 107 -17.15 13.22 -15.19
CA TYR A 107 -16.80 14.61 -15.37
C TYR A 107 -16.74 15.30 -14.02
N VAL A 108 -15.58 15.83 -13.67
CA VAL A 108 -15.29 16.47 -12.38
C VAL A 108 -15.07 17.96 -12.60
N PRO A 109 -16.05 18.82 -12.25
CA PRO A 109 -15.88 20.25 -12.39
C PRO A 109 -15.01 20.83 -11.27
N PHE A 110 -13.98 21.56 -11.66
CA PHE A 110 -13.22 22.46 -10.76
C PHE A 110 -13.81 23.85 -10.94
N LEU A 111 -14.16 24.49 -9.81
CA LEU A 111 -14.89 25.76 -9.78
C LEU A 111 -14.00 26.94 -9.40
N SER A 112 -12.94 26.70 -8.64
CA SER A 112 -11.99 27.73 -8.20
C SER A 112 -10.67 27.09 -7.78
N PRO A 113 -9.51 27.75 -7.99
CA PRO A 113 -9.29 29.03 -8.71
C PRO A 113 -9.35 28.87 -10.22
N MET A 114 -9.22 27.66 -10.74
CA MET A 114 -9.36 27.33 -12.17
C MET A 114 -10.78 26.82 -12.43
N VAL A 115 -11.37 27.26 -13.53
CA VAL A 115 -12.70 26.79 -13.97
C VAL A 115 -12.46 25.82 -15.12
N GLU A 116 -12.39 24.53 -14.78
CA GLU A 116 -12.10 23.44 -15.72
C GLU A 116 -12.94 22.21 -15.39
N GLU A 117 -13.11 21.33 -16.37
CA GLU A 117 -13.73 20.03 -16.17
C GLU A 117 -12.73 18.92 -16.51
N VAL A 118 -12.43 18.06 -15.54
CA VAL A 118 -11.54 16.91 -15.72
C VAL A 118 -12.36 15.67 -16.02
N ALA A 119 -12.01 14.97 -17.11
CA ALA A 119 -12.59 13.69 -17.48
C ALA A 119 -11.78 12.53 -16.92
N LEU A 120 -12.39 11.74 -16.03
CA LEU A 120 -11.87 10.48 -15.53
C LEU A 120 -12.63 9.33 -16.19
N ARG A 121 -11.98 8.20 -16.39
CA ARG A 121 -12.57 7.04 -17.07
C ARG A 121 -12.47 5.79 -16.22
N VAL A 122 -13.56 5.04 -16.13
CA VAL A 122 -13.58 3.68 -15.59
C VAL A 122 -14.07 2.72 -16.65
N GLN A 123 -13.51 1.52 -16.70
CA GLN A 123 -13.94 0.49 -17.66
C GLN A 123 -13.81 -0.91 -17.12
N THR A 124 -14.67 -1.81 -17.58
CA THR A 124 -14.68 -3.23 -17.23
C THR A 124 -15.36 -4.07 -18.31
N ILE A 125 -15.12 -5.38 -18.30
CA ILE A 125 -15.90 -6.38 -19.03
C ILE A 125 -16.69 -7.18 -17.99
N ALA A 126 -18.00 -6.92 -17.86
CA ALA A 126 -18.86 -7.68 -16.97
C ALA A 126 -19.15 -9.07 -17.55
N ARG A 127 -18.95 -10.13 -16.76
CA ARG A 127 -19.03 -11.53 -17.20
C ARG A 127 -20.01 -12.31 -16.35
N ASP A 128 -20.90 -13.06 -17.03
CA ASP A 128 -21.86 -13.98 -16.40
C ASP A 128 -21.24 -15.35 -16.12
N ASP A 129 -20.17 -15.71 -16.84
CA ASP A 129 -19.47 -16.99 -16.77
C ASP A 129 -18.25 -16.98 -15.82
N LEU A 130 -17.97 -15.83 -15.18
CA LEU A 130 -16.90 -15.64 -14.21
C LEU A 130 -17.49 -15.40 -12.81
N SER A 131 -17.00 -16.11 -11.81
CA SER A 131 -17.28 -15.81 -10.41
C SER A 131 -15.99 -15.72 -9.60
N ILE A 132 -15.97 -14.80 -8.63
CA ILE A 132 -14.87 -14.61 -7.67
C ILE A 132 -15.49 -14.56 -6.28
N THR A 133 -15.04 -15.42 -5.38
CA THR A 133 -15.59 -15.49 -4.03
C THR A 133 -14.48 -15.61 -2.98
N PRO A 134 -14.33 -14.62 -2.09
CA PRO A 134 -14.98 -13.31 -2.10
C PRO A 134 -14.47 -12.43 -3.25
N GLU A 135 -15.26 -11.43 -3.68
CA GLU A 135 -14.89 -10.48 -4.74
C GLU A 135 -13.74 -9.55 -4.34
N THR A 136 -13.61 -9.31 -3.05
CA THR A 136 -12.49 -8.57 -2.44
C THR A 136 -11.83 -9.44 -1.37
N ILE A 137 -10.51 -9.50 -1.37
CA ILE A 137 -9.77 -10.20 -0.33
C ILE A 137 -9.52 -9.22 0.82
N GLU A 138 -10.27 -9.38 1.90
CA GLU A 138 -10.20 -8.53 3.07
C GLU A 138 -9.39 -9.21 4.18
N PHE A 139 -8.28 -8.59 4.58
CA PHE A 139 -7.55 -9.03 5.77
C PHE A 139 -8.22 -8.56 7.06
N GLY A 140 -9.09 -7.54 6.96
CA GLY A 140 -9.69 -6.86 8.12
C GLY A 140 -8.68 -5.98 8.85
N THR A 141 -8.93 -5.78 10.15
CA THR A 141 -8.03 -5.01 11.02
C THR A 141 -7.08 -5.96 11.75
N LEU A 142 -5.78 -5.75 11.54
CA LEU A 142 -4.71 -6.52 12.16
C LEU A 142 -3.76 -5.57 12.90
N ALA A 143 -3.03 -6.08 13.91
CA ALA A 143 -1.93 -5.33 14.50
C ALA A 143 -0.70 -5.33 13.57
N SER A 144 0.04 -4.25 13.53
CA SER A 144 1.35 -4.22 12.84
C SER A 144 2.26 -5.32 13.35
N GLY A 145 3.02 -5.92 12.45
CA GLY A 145 3.87 -7.08 12.76
C GLY A 145 3.16 -8.43 12.63
N GLN A 146 1.84 -8.44 12.47
CA GLN A 146 1.09 -9.64 12.14
C GLN A 146 1.01 -9.79 10.63
N GLY A 147 1.56 -10.86 10.08
CA GLY A 147 1.26 -11.29 8.73
C GLY A 147 -0.11 -11.96 8.64
N GLY A 148 -0.52 -12.34 7.46
CA GLY A 148 -1.80 -13.01 7.29
C GLY A 148 -1.90 -13.76 5.97
N ARG A 149 -2.86 -14.67 5.89
CA ARG A 149 -3.23 -15.38 4.66
C ARG A 149 -4.74 -15.29 4.48
N ARG A 150 -5.18 -14.98 3.27
CA ARG A 150 -6.59 -14.98 2.87
C ARG A 150 -6.70 -15.60 1.49
N THR A 151 -7.81 -16.23 1.24
CA THR A 151 -8.04 -16.93 -0.03
C THR A 151 -9.26 -16.37 -0.75
N ALA A 152 -9.23 -16.44 -2.07
CA ALA A 152 -10.37 -16.27 -2.92
C ALA A 152 -10.42 -17.41 -3.95
N THR A 153 -11.62 -17.83 -4.31
CA THR A 153 -11.84 -18.83 -5.36
C THR A 153 -12.32 -18.11 -6.61
N ILE A 154 -11.65 -18.36 -7.74
CA ILE A 154 -12.08 -17.92 -9.06
C ILE A 154 -12.63 -19.13 -9.79
N THR A 155 -13.80 -18.99 -10.36
CA THR A 155 -14.42 -20.02 -11.20
C THR A 155 -14.82 -19.42 -12.53
N PHE A 156 -14.42 -20.06 -13.60
CA PHE A 156 -14.83 -19.77 -14.96
C PHE A 156 -15.62 -20.96 -15.53
N LEU A 157 -16.72 -20.65 -16.22
CA LEU A 157 -17.59 -21.63 -16.85
C LEU A 157 -17.68 -21.35 -18.35
N GLY A 158 -17.07 -22.20 -19.18
CA GLY A 158 -17.15 -21.99 -20.64
C GLY A 158 -16.08 -22.74 -21.42
N ASP A 159 -14.84 -22.70 -20.99
CA ASP A 159 -13.72 -23.40 -21.67
C ASP A 159 -12.91 -24.21 -20.67
N ALA A 160 -12.89 -25.54 -20.88
CA ALA A 160 -12.10 -26.46 -20.05
C ALA A 160 -10.59 -26.19 -20.13
N ASN A 161 -10.10 -25.54 -21.19
CA ASN A 161 -8.68 -25.20 -21.37
C ASN A 161 -8.32 -23.82 -20.77
N TRP A 162 -9.27 -23.14 -20.15
CA TRP A 162 -8.99 -21.87 -19.51
C TRP A 162 -7.92 -21.99 -18.45
N GLN A 163 -6.98 -21.02 -18.45
CA GLN A 163 -5.86 -20.99 -17.52
C GLN A 163 -5.60 -19.57 -17.02
N ILE A 164 -5.29 -19.47 -15.73
CA ILE A 164 -4.60 -18.31 -15.17
C ILE A 164 -3.09 -18.57 -15.37
N THR A 165 -2.45 -17.74 -16.19
CA THR A 165 -1.06 -17.91 -16.60
C THR A 165 -0.07 -17.24 -15.65
N SER A 166 -0.51 -16.19 -14.94
CA SER A 166 0.29 -15.53 -13.91
C SER A 166 -0.58 -14.77 -12.92
N VAL A 167 -0.05 -14.56 -11.72
CA VAL A 167 -0.62 -13.69 -10.69
C VAL A 167 0.47 -12.77 -10.15
N VAL A 168 0.18 -11.46 -10.08
CA VAL A 168 1.12 -10.45 -9.56
C VAL A 168 0.34 -9.53 -8.64
N SER A 169 0.93 -9.17 -7.50
CA SER A 169 0.39 -8.14 -6.62
C SER A 169 0.90 -6.77 -7.05
N THR A 170 0.02 -5.75 -7.02
CA THR A 170 0.43 -4.34 -7.22
C THR A 170 0.97 -3.71 -5.94
N GLY A 171 0.81 -4.36 -4.78
CA GLY A 171 1.30 -3.91 -3.48
C GLY A 171 2.57 -4.62 -3.05
N GLY A 172 3.60 -3.88 -2.63
CA GLY A 172 4.89 -4.43 -2.23
C GLY A 172 4.85 -5.33 -0.99
N TYR A 173 3.78 -5.25 -0.18
CA TYR A 173 3.62 -6.02 1.06
C TYR A 173 2.64 -7.18 0.95
N VAL A 174 2.06 -7.42 -0.22
CA VAL A 174 1.16 -8.55 -0.46
C VAL A 174 1.75 -9.40 -1.58
N ARG A 175 1.88 -10.69 -1.32
CA ARG A 175 2.23 -11.70 -2.32
C ARG A 175 1.02 -12.55 -2.63
N ALA A 176 1.01 -13.21 -3.78
CA ALA A 176 -0.06 -14.11 -4.17
C ALA A 176 0.49 -15.47 -4.60
N GLU A 177 -0.19 -16.52 -4.19
CA GLU A 177 0.03 -17.90 -4.61
C GLU A 177 -1.22 -18.42 -5.30
N LEU A 178 -1.05 -19.15 -6.41
CA LEU A 178 -2.10 -19.75 -7.20
C LEU A 178 -2.07 -21.26 -7.02
N SER A 179 -3.24 -21.88 -6.74
CA SER A 179 -3.37 -23.33 -6.73
C SER A 179 -3.31 -23.93 -8.14
N PRO A 180 -3.06 -25.23 -8.30
CA PRO A 180 -3.39 -25.94 -9.52
C PRO A 180 -4.88 -25.79 -9.88
N PRO A 181 -5.24 -25.81 -11.18
CA PRO A 181 -6.63 -25.75 -11.61
C PRO A 181 -7.41 -27.00 -11.19
N GLN A 182 -8.64 -26.78 -10.69
CA GLN A 182 -9.62 -27.84 -10.51
C GLN A 182 -10.58 -27.79 -11.69
N ARG A 183 -10.71 -28.90 -12.44
CA ARG A 183 -11.49 -29.00 -13.68
C ARG A 183 -12.63 -30.00 -13.52
N GLN A 184 -13.84 -29.56 -13.86
CA GLN A 184 -15.06 -30.39 -13.87
C GLN A 184 -15.88 -30.04 -15.13
N GLY A 185 -15.72 -30.82 -16.20
CA GLY A 185 -16.30 -30.47 -17.49
C GLY A 185 -15.79 -29.11 -17.98
N GLN A 186 -16.70 -28.19 -18.27
CA GLN A 186 -16.37 -26.82 -18.71
C GLN A 186 -16.11 -25.85 -17.55
N ARG A 187 -16.19 -26.33 -16.29
CA ARG A 187 -15.90 -25.51 -15.11
C ARG A 187 -14.42 -25.65 -14.76
N VAL A 188 -13.74 -24.52 -14.62
CA VAL A 188 -12.35 -24.44 -14.16
C VAL A 188 -12.28 -23.50 -12.96
N SER A 189 -11.73 -23.98 -11.86
CA SER A 189 -11.60 -23.18 -10.62
C SER A 189 -10.17 -23.14 -10.15
N TYR A 190 -9.77 -22.00 -9.59
CA TYR A 190 -8.50 -21.77 -8.93
C TYR A 190 -8.71 -21.19 -7.54
N THR A 191 -7.87 -21.56 -6.59
CA THR A 191 -7.78 -20.88 -5.31
C THR A 191 -6.56 -19.96 -5.36
N ILE A 192 -6.79 -18.70 -5.04
CA ILE A 192 -5.73 -17.69 -4.90
C ILE A 192 -5.56 -17.42 -3.42
N THR A 193 -4.31 -17.49 -2.94
CA THR A 193 -3.93 -17.14 -1.58
C THR A 193 -3.16 -15.83 -1.60
N ALA A 194 -3.75 -14.78 -1.03
CA ALA A 194 -3.04 -13.54 -0.73
C ALA A 194 -2.30 -13.69 0.59
N ILE A 195 -1.04 -13.28 0.63
CA ILE A 195 -0.16 -13.38 1.78
C ILE A 195 0.34 -11.99 2.12
N LEU A 196 -0.06 -11.49 3.29
CA LEU A 196 0.39 -10.20 3.82
C LEU A 196 1.73 -10.39 4.52
N ASP A 197 2.71 -9.55 4.16
CA ASP A 197 4.01 -9.50 4.82
C ASP A 197 3.85 -8.91 6.23
N LYS A 198 4.51 -9.53 7.22
CA LYS A 198 4.55 -9.04 8.60
C LYS A 198 5.22 -7.68 8.75
N ASN A 199 6.10 -7.29 7.81
CA ASN A 199 6.79 -6.00 7.80
C ASN A 199 5.93 -4.87 7.18
N CYS A 200 4.68 -5.13 6.81
CA CYS A 200 3.79 -4.09 6.30
C CYS A 200 3.55 -3.03 7.40
N PRO A 201 3.84 -1.74 7.11
CA PRO A 201 3.67 -0.67 8.09
C PRO A 201 2.20 -0.46 8.49
N ALA A 202 1.98 0.17 9.66
CA ALA A 202 0.66 0.59 10.09
C ALA A 202 0.03 1.56 9.07
N GLY A 203 -1.28 1.44 8.87
CA GLY A 203 -2.04 2.24 7.91
C GLY A 203 -3.13 1.45 7.20
N ASN A 204 -3.84 2.14 6.31
CA ASN A 204 -4.84 1.54 5.44
C ASN A 204 -4.21 1.25 4.08
N TRP A 205 -4.17 -0.02 3.72
CA TRP A 205 -3.55 -0.49 2.48
C TRP A 205 -4.59 -1.05 1.53
N ILE A 206 -4.53 -0.60 0.28
CA ILE A 206 -5.36 -1.10 -0.81
C ILE A 206 -4.41 -1.43 -1.96
N CYS A 207 -4.47 -2.66 -2.44
CA CYS A 207 -3.75 -3.11 -3.63
C CYS A 207 -4.63 -4.07 -4.43
N GLU A 208 -4.12 -4.58 -5.54
CA GLU A 208 -4.84 -5.53 -6.39
C GLU A 208 -3.95 -6.73 -6.71
N LEU A 209 -4.55 -7.89 -6.83
CA LEU A 209 -3.95 -9.03 -7.50
C LEU A 209 -4.34 -8.97 -8.97
N LEU A 210 -3.35 -8.80 -9.84
CA LEU A 210 -3.52 -8.83 -11.28
C LEU A 210 -3.25 -10.25 -11.79
N LEU A 211 -4.26 -10.88 -12.34
CA LEU A 211 -4.19 -12.19 -12.95
C LEU A 211 -4.20 -12.05 -14.46
N ARG A 212 -3.32 -12.74 -15.14
CA ARG A 212 -3.36 -12.90 -16.59
C ARG A 212 -3.97 -14.23 -16.94
N THR A 213 -4.76 -14.27 -18.01
CA THR A 213 -5.38 -15.50 -18.49
C THR A 213 -5.04 -15.75 -19.97
N ASN A 214 -5.28 -16.97 -20.43
CA ASN A 214 -5.14 -17.34 -21.84
C ASN A 214 -6.40 -17.03 -22.68
N HIS A 215 -7.47 -16.47 -22.06
CA HIS A 215 -8.73 -16.19 -22.75
C HIS A 215 -8.68 -14.80 -23.41
N PRO A 216 -8.84 -14.68 -24.75
CA PRO A 216 -8.68 -13.40 -25.45
C PRO A 216 -9.73 -12.35 -25.05
N GLY A 217 -10.95 -12.76 -24.73
CA GLY A 217 -12.01 -11.86 -24.22
C GLY A 217 -11.92 -11.54 -22.72
N MET A 218 -10.91 -12.08 -22.03
CA MET A 218 -10.70 -11.88 -20.60
C MET A 218 -9.20 -11.96 -20.30
N PRO A 219 -8.36 -11.11 -20.90
CA PRO A 219 -6.91 -11.24 -20.81
C PRO A 219 -6.38 -11.00 -19.39
N HIS A 220 -7.11 -10.26 -18.57
CA HIS A 220 -6.75 -10.03 -17.18
C HIS A 220 -8.00 -9.88 -16.28
N ILE A 221 -7.81 -10.27 -15.02
CA ILE A 221 -8.78 -10.17 -13.93
C ILE A 221 -8.07 -9.44 -12.80
N ARG A 222 -8.76 -8.57 -12.08
CA ARG A 222 -8.25 -7.86 -10.91
C ARG A 222 -9.06 -8.22 -9.69
N ILE A 223 -8.38 -8.54 -8.59
CA ILE A 223 -9.02 -8.82 -7.31
C ILE A 223 -8.50 -7.78 -6.32
N PRO A 224 -9.37 -6.92 -5.78
CA PRO A 224 -8.97 -5.98 -4.75
C PRO A 224 -8.54 -6.69 -3.47
N VAL A 225 -7.53 -6.14 -2.82
CA VAL A 225 -7.04 -6.59 -1.52
C VAL A 225 -7.00 -5.40 -0.58
N THR A 226 -7.60 -5.53 0.59
CA THR A 226 -7.64 -4.48 1.60
C THR A 226 -7.13 -4.99 2.93
N VAL A 227 -6.41 -4.13 3.64
CA VAL A 227 -5.96 -4.39 5.01
C VAL A 227 -5.86 -3.09 5.80
N VAL A 228 -6.29 -3.12 7.05
CA VAL A 228 -6.12 -2.05 8.02
C VAL A 228 -5.12 -2.54 9.07
N LEU A 229 -3.93 -1.92 9.12
CA LEU A 229 -2.93 -2.23 10.13
C LEU A 229 -2.92 -1.14 11.20
N THR A 230 -3.29 -1.51 12.42
CA THR A 230 -3.22 -0.60 13.56
C THR A 230 -1.78 -0.49 14.05
N PRO A 231 -1.34 0.71 14.52
CA PRO A 231 -0.06 0.83 15.18
C PRO A 231 0.09 -0.17 16.33
N PRO A 232 1.30 -0.63 16.61
CA PRO A 232 1.55 -1.49 17.74
C PRO A 232 1.10 -0.81 19.03
N VAL A 233 0.46 -1.58 19.92
CA VAL A 233 0.08 -1.12 21.26
C VAL A 233 1.32 -0.84 22.12
N VAL A 234 2.42 -1.54 21.81
CA VAL A 234 3.76 -1.29 22.33
C VAL A 234 4.64 -0.83 21.17
N ALA A 235 5.14 0.39 21.24
CA ALA A 235 6.05 0.93 20.25
C ALA A 235 7.51 0.61 20.59
N ALA A 236 8.24 0.01 19.65
CA ALA A 236 9.68 -0.11 19.72
C ALA A 236 10.36 1.14 19.10
N LYS A 237 11.27 1.77 19.82
CA LYS A 237 12.00 2.96 19.39
C LYS A 237 13.52 2.76 19.60
N PRO A 238 14.28 2.58 18.54
CA PRO A 238 13.86 2.42 17.15
C PRO A 238 13.25 1.03 16.87
N GLN A 239 12.42 0.89 15.84
CA GLN A 239 11.86 -0.40 15.41
C GLN A 239 12.93 -1.31 14.78
N THR A 240 13.97 -0.72 14.21
CA THR A 240 15.17 -1.40 13.71
C THR A 240 16.38 -0.82 14.40
N VAL A 241 17.12 -1.65 15.11
CA VAL A 241 18.40 -1.27 15.74
C VAL A 241 19.51 -1.54 14.75
N THR A 242 20.08 -0.47 14.20
CA THR A 242 21.15 -0.56 13.21
C THR A 242 22.47 -0.18 13.87
N PHE A 243 23.41 -1.09 13.85
CA PHE A 243 24.79 -0.82 14.24
C PHE A 243 25.54 -0.29 13.01
N GLY A 244 26.41 0.68 13.21
CA GLY A 244 27.32 1.16 12.17
C GLY A 244 28.39 0.11 11.80
N GLN A 245 29.57 0.56 11.47
CA GLN A 245 30.72 -0.34 11.26
C GLN A 245 31.19 -0.91 12.61
N VAL A 246 31.24 -2.25 12.72
CA VAL A 246 31.64 -2.97 13.93
C VAL A 246 32.86 -3.82 13.64
N THR A 247 33.76 -3.98 14.62
CA THR A 247 34.98 -4.78 14.49
C THR A 247 34.73 -6.20 15.06
N VAL A 248 35.25 -7.23 14.36
CA VAL A 248 35.18 -8.63 14.82
C VAL A 248 35.75 -8.76 16.24
N GLY A 249 35.01 -9.42 17.12
CA GLY A 249 35.37 -9.66 18.53
C GLY A 249 35.18 -8.48 19.47
N GLN A 250 34.89 -7.28 18.95
CA GLN A 250 34.57 -6.10 19.77
C GLN A 250 33.06 -6.07 20.09
N THR A 251 32.72 -5.77 21.33
CA THR A 251 31.35 -5.56 21.77
C THR A 251 30.92 -4.13 21.51
N THR A 252 29.80 -3.95 20.82
CA THR A 252 29.16 -2.64 20.58
C THR A 252 27.73 -2.70 21.11
N GLU A 253 27.30 -1.63 21.79
CA GLU A 253 25.97 -1.53 22.43
C GLU A 253 25.12 -0.45 21.73
N GLN A 254 23.81 -0.75 21.63
CA GLN A 254 22.78 0.20 21.22
C GLN A 254 21.57 0.05 22.15
N GLN A 255 20.87 1.16 22.36
CA GLN A 255 19.67 1.16 23.19
C GLN A 255 18.39 1.08 22.36
N LEU A 256 17.42 0.34 22.88
CA LEU A 256 16.07 0.20 22.42
C LEU A 256 15.12 0.56 23.56
N THR A 257 14.08 1.33 23.26
CA THR A 257 13.00 1.60 24.22
C THR A 257 11.71 0.97 23.71
N LEU A 258 11.04 0.18 24.55
CA LEU A 258 9.68 -0.30 24.31
C LEU A 258 8.72 0.55 25.15
N GLU A 259 7.79 1.25 24.49
CA GLU A 259 6.80 2.13 25.13
C GLU A 259 5.37 1.67 24.87
N ALA A 260 4.50 1.72 25.88
CA ALA A 260 3.08 1.41 25.77
C ALA A 260 2.20 2.43 26.51
N ASP A 261 0.92 2.43 26.17
CA ASP A 261 -0.11 3.26 26.83
C ASP A 261 -0.44 2.79 28.27
N ARG A 262 -0.08 1.54 28.61
CA ARG A 262 -0.27 0.92 29.92
C ARG A 262 0.98 0.16 30.35
N PRO A 263 1.19 -0.01 31.68
CA PRO A 263 2.30 -0.81 32.16
C PRO A 263 2.23 -2.26 31.67
N PHE A 264 3.36 -2.77 31.19
CA PHE A 264 3.51 -4.16 30.74
C PHE A 264 4.83 -4.73 31.27
N ARG A 265 4.96 -6.06 31.19
CA ARG A 265 6.21 -6.78 31.49
C ARG A 265 6.75 -7.46 30.26
N ILE A 266 8.06 -7.51 30.13
CA ILE A 266 8.76 -8.39 29.20
C ILE A 266 8.95 -9.72 29.90
N LEU A 267 8.37 -10.80 29.35
CA LEU A 267 8.39 -12.13 29.94
C LEU A 267 9.57 -12.97 29.45
N GLN A 268 9.91 -12.81 28.16
CA GLN A 268 10.96 -13.58 27.50
C GLN A 268 11.46 -12.81 26.27
N VAL A 269 12.73 -13.00 25.93
CA VAL A 269 13.31 -12.55 24.65
C VAL A 269 13.77 -13.78 23.88
N ARG A 270 13.39 -13.87 22.60
CA ARG A 270 13.85 -14.90 21.65
C ARG A 270 14.63 -14.27 20.52
N GLY A 271 15.46 -15.08 19.84
CA GLY A 271 16.27 -14.63 18.71
C GLY A 271 17.63 -14.04 19.11
N ALA A 272 17.91 -13.93 20.42
CA ALA A 272 19.25 -13.63 20.93
C ALA A 272 20.14 -14.86 20.81
N ASP A 273 21.43 -14.65 20.55
CA ASP A 273 22.47 -15.69 20.47
C ASP A 273 23.80 -15.18 21.06
N GLU A 274 24.89 -15.90 20.83
CA GLU A 274 26.23 -15.50 21.30
C GLU A 274 26.74 -14.21 20.67
N GLN A 275 26.27 -13.86 19.46
CA GLN A 275 26.67 -12.64 18.75
C GLN A 275 25.74 -11.46 19.02
N VAL A 276 24.48 -11.70 19.40
CA VAL A 276 23.47 -10.67 19.69
C VAL A 276 22.86 -10.96 21.06
N GLN A 277 23.26 -10.18 22.05
CA GLN A 277 22.79 -10.32 23.43
C GLN A 277 21.85 -9.18 23.81
N VAL A 278 20.91 -9.46 24.72
CA VAL A 278 19.91 -8.50 25.19
C VAL A 278 19.98 -8.41 26.70
N ILE A 279 20.11 -7.19 27.21
CA ILE A 279 20.07 -6.90 28.64
C ILE A 279 18.81 -6.12 28.94
N LEU A 280 17.95 -6.68 29.80
CA LEU A 280 16.74 -6.02 30.30
C LEU A 280 17.06 -5.25 31.59
N ASN A 281 16.73 -3.96 31.63
CA ASN A 281 16.91 -3.12 32.80
C ASN A 281 15.66 -3.17 33.70
N GLY A 282 15.43 -4.32 34.37
CA GLY A 282 14.34 -4.53 35.29
C GLY A 282 13.23 -5.44 34.75
N ASP A 283 12.51 -6.08 35.68
CA ASP A 283 11.44 -7.03 35.42
C ASP A 283 10.05 -6.55 35.87
N GLN A 284 9.99 -5.32 36.43
CA GLN A 284 8.75 -4.75 36.94
C GLN A 284 7.86 -4.21 35.80
N PRO A 285 6.53 -4.22 36.01
CA PRO A 285 5.63 -3.58 35.05
C PRO A 285 5.94 -2.11 34.88
N SER A 286 6.16 -1.65 33.65
CA SER A 286 6.42 -0.24 33.31
C SER A 286 5.74 0.12 32.00
N GLN A 287 5.40 1.40 31.80
CA GLN A 287 4.98 1.93 30.50
C GLN A 287 6.15 2.05 29.52
N SER A 288 7.37 2.09 30.04
CA SER A 288 8.59 2.21 29.23
C SER A 288 9.66 1.27 29.77
N HIS A 289 10.26 0.47 28.88
CA HIS A 289 11.38 -0.41 29.15
C HIS A 289 12.55 0.00 28.25
N THR A 290 13.67 0.40 28.85
CA THR A 290 14.93 0.64 28.13
C THR A 290 15.74 -0.66 28.14
N ILE A 291 16.18 -1.08 26.98
CA ILE A 291 16.80 -2.37 26.72
C ILE A 291 18.15 -2.11 26.04
N SER A 292 19.22 -2.72 26.53
CA SER A 292 20.51 -2.70 25.86
C SER A 292 20.67 -3.91 24.95
N ILE A 293 20.97 -3.65 23.68
CA ILE A 293 21.31 -4.68 22.69
C ILE A 293 22.81 -4.60 22.44
N MET A 294 23.50 -5.70 22.74
CA MET A 294 24.94 -5.80 22.51
C MET A 294 25.21 -6.76 21.36
N VAL A 295 26.11 -6.33 20.47
CA VAL A 295 26.55 -7.15 19.35
C VAL A 295 28.06 -7.38 19.46
N ARG A 296 28.47 -8.66 19.35
CA ARG A 296 29.88 -9.09 19.30
C ARG A 296 30.07 -10.04 18.11
N PRO A 297 30.40 -9.53 16.92
CA PRO A 297 30.54 -10.39 15.75
C PRO A 297 31.70 -11.38 15.89
N GLN A 298 31.47 -12.63 15.49
CA GLN A 298 32.51 -13.66 15.43
C GLN A 298 33.18 -13.78 14.05
N GLY A 299 32.62 -13.11 13.04
CA GLY A 299 33.11 -13.08 11.66
C GLY A 299 32.73 -11.82 10.92
N THR A 300 33.08 -11.70 9.65
CA THR A 300 32.85 -10.51 8.81
C THR A 300 31.48 -10.52 8.07
N GLN A 301 30.68 -11.57 8.25
CA GLN A 301 29.36 -11.67 7.63
C GLN A 301 28.40 -10.68 8.28
N PRO A 302 27.60 -9.92 7.51
CA PRO A 302 26.57 -9.04 8.05
C PRO A 302 25.60 -9.82 8.96
N ILE A 303 25.20 -9.19 10.08
CA ILE A 303 24.23 -9.78 11.00
C ILE A 303 22.87 -9.16 10.74
N HIS A 304 21.88 -10.03 10.53
CA HIS A 304 20.49 -9.65 10.44
C HIS A 304 19.68 -10.61 11.33
N ARG A 305 19.11 -10.08 12.41
CA ARG A 305 18.36 -10.86 13.40
C ARG A 305 17.02 -10.22 13.71
N THR A 306 16.02 -11.02 13.96
CA THR A 306 14.76 -10.58 14.56
C THR A 306 14.75 -11.03 15.99
N LEU A 307 14.72 -10.07 16.91
CA LEU A 307 14.46 -10.31 18.34
C LEU A 307 12.95 -10.27 18.58
N GLU A 308 12.43 -11.22 19.33
CA GLU A 308 11.02 -11.27 19.72
C GLU A 308 10.90 -11.06 21.23
N PHE A 309 10.33 -9.91 21.62
CA PHE A 309 10.04 -9.59 23.01
C PHE A 309 8.64 -10.08 23.35
N HIS A 310 8.56 -11.16 24.14
CA HIS A 310 7.29 -11.69 24.62
C HIS A 310 6.84 -10.89 25.85
N THR A 311 5.60 -10.42 25.85
CA THR A 311 5.05 -9.56 26.89
C THR A 311 3.77 -10.13 27.49
N ASN A 312 3.36 -9.61 28.65
CA ASN A 312 2.06 -9.88 29.23
C ASN A 312 0.94 -8.98 28.68
N ASN A 313 1.20 -8.16 27.64
CA ASN A 313 0.18 -7.35 27.01
C ASN A 313 -0.72 -8.24 26.12
N PRO A 314 -2.02 -8.42 26.47
CA PRO A 314 -2.89 -9.35 25.74
C PRO A 314 -3.19 -8.90 24.29
N ARG A 315 -3.02 -7.60 23.99
CA ARG A 315 -3.23 -7.08 22.63
C ARG A 315 -2.00 -7.23 21.74
N GLN A 316 -0.82 -7.34 22.34
CA GLN A 316 0.44 -7.50 21.64
C GLN A 316 1.41 -8.36 22.46
N PRO A 317 1.18 -9.69 22.48
CA PRO A 317 1.99 -10.60 23.28
C PRO A 317 3.42 -10.74 22.77
N VAL A 318 3.69 -10.39 21.50
CA VAL A 318 5.02 -10.47 20.89
C VAL A 318 5.33 -9.18 20.14
N ILE A 319 6.52 -8.61 20.40
CA ILE A 319 7.02 -7.40 19.74
C ILE A 319 8.27 -7.78 18.97
N PRO A 320 8.26 -7.79 17.64
CA PRO A 320 9.45 -8.04 16.85
C PRO A 320 10.30 -6.76 16.74
N VAL A 321 11.61 -6.91 16.89
CA VAL A 321 12.61 -5.87 16.68
C VAL A 321 13.72 -6.42 15.79
N ILE A 322 14.06 -5.67 14.75
CA ILE A 322 15.10 -6.06 13.80
C ILE A 322 16.44 -5.49 14.29
N VAL A 323 17.47 -6.33 14.33
CA VAL A 323 18.87 -5.95 14.58
C VAL A 323 19.66 -6.12 13.31
N GLN A 324 20.35 -5.07 12.89
CA GLN A 324 21.16 -5.04 11.67
C GLN A 324 22.58 -4.55 11.93
N VAL A 325 23.56 -5.32 11.47
CA VAL A 325 24.98 -4.94 11.40
C VAL A 325 25.43 -5.09 9.96
N PRO A 326 25.31 -4.04 9.14
CA PRO A 326 25.57 -4.14 7.70
C PRO A 326 27.06 -4.22 7.35
N SER A 327 27.95 -3.72 8.21
CA SER A 327 29.37 -3.67 7.96
C SER A 327 30.18 -4.17 9.17
N ILE A 328 30.94 -5.26 8.96
CA ILE A 328 31.81 -5.84 9.97
C ILE A 328 33.22 -5.94 9.39
N VAL A 329 34.19 -5.34 10.07
CA VAL A 329 35.60 -5.28 9.65
C VAL A 329 36.48 -6.12 10.56
N ARG A 330 37.57 -6.66 10.00
CA ARG A 330 38.68 -7.22 10.82
C ARG A 330 39.55 -6.08 11.28
N ARG A 331 40.12 -6.23 12.45
CA ARG A 331 41.14 -5.31 12.98
C ARG A 331 42.41 -5.46 12.20
#